data_b3b3e1262b3228bd4383d0d326147514
#
_entry.id   b3b3e1262b3228bd4383d0d326147514
#
_cell.length_a   1.000
_cell.length_b   1.000
_cell.length_c   1.000
_cell.angle_alpha   90.00
_cell.angle_beta   90.00
_cell.angle_gamma   90.00
#
_symmetry.space_group_name_H-M   'P 1'
#
loop_
_entity.id
_entity.type
_entity.pdbx_description
1 polymer ?
#
loop_
_entity_poly.entity_id
_entity_poly.type
_entity_poly.pdbx_seq_one_letter_code
_entity_poly.pdbx_strand_id
1 'polypeptide(L)'
;MPFLPLLAGVALACGAARPAAAACVDSTYRALFDGGRPFAAFVAQAQQRKAEWERHAAEAAFPDALVARARATGGPWKLLVVAVDGCSDSVNTIPYVARLMEQVPGVALRIIGSAEGRAIMEAHRTPDGRGATPTVLLLDADYVERGAWVERPSALQGWLLSQRGVLGDAELFARKMQWYAEDQGRQTVEEIVALMERARERGRN
;
A
#
# COMPACT_ATOMS: atom_id res chain seq x y z
N MET A 1 21.60 58.23 -40.60
CA MET A 1 21.14 56.86 -40.52
C MET A 1 21.75 56.21 -39.25
N PRO A 2 21.00 56.04 -38.18
CA PRO A 2 21.53 55.41 -36.99
C PRO A 2 21.27 53.90 -37.00
N PHE A 3 22.31 53.13 -36.69
CA PHE A 3 22.28 51.69 -36.51
C PHE A 3 21.63 51.34 -35.16
N LEU A 4 20.64 50.45 -35.17
CA LEU A 4 19.99 49.88 -34.00
C LEU A 4 20.68 48.54 -33.64
N PRO A 5 21.12 48.27 -32.41
CA PRO A 5 21.65 46.98 -32.03
C PRO A 5 20.50 46.03 -31.68
N LEU A 6 20.57 44.81 -32.25
CA LEU A 6 19.69 43.66 -31.91
C LEU A 6 20.09 43.11 -30.54
N LEU A 7 19.23 43.25 -29.56
CA LEU A 7 19.35 42.57 -28.27
C LEU A 7 18.84 41.12 -28.38
N ALA A 8 19.75 40.16 -28.40
CA ALA A 8 19.42 38.74 -28.26
C ALA A 8 19.05 38.42 -26.80
N GLY A 9 17.77 38.20 -26.56
CA GLY A 9 17.29 37.73 -25.25
C GLY A 9 17.64 36.26 -25.05
N VAL A 10 18.52 35.99 -24.08
CA VAL A 10 18.76 34.62 -23.56
C VAL A 10 17.65 34.30 -22.64
N ALA A 11 16.74 33.38 -23.05
CA ALA A 11 15.73 32.79 -22.17
C ALA A 11 16.42 31.79 -21.23
N LEU A 12 16.61 32.17 -19.97
CA LEU A 12 17.00 31.23 -18.90
C LEU A 12 15.80 30.30 -18.62
N ALA A 13 15.92 29.05 -19.06
CA ALA A 13 15.00 28.01 -18.63
C ALA A 13 15.27 27.72 -17.14
N CYS A 14 14.44 28.27 -16.25
CA CYS A 14 14.38 27.84 -14.85
C CYS A 14 13.87 26.40 -14.80
N GLY A 15 14.78 25.43 -14.79
CA GLY A 15 14.47 24.08 -14.35
C GLY A 15 14.07 24.13 -12.88
N ALA A 16 12.83 23.80 -12.55
CA ALA A 16 12.36 23.70 -11.18
C ALA A 16 13.13 22.56 -10.49
N ALA A 17 14.12 22.90 -9.66
CA ALA A 17 14.82 21.94 -8.81
C ALA A 17 13.81 21.38 -7.78
N ARG A 18 13.65 20.07 -7.75
CA ARG A 18 12.86 19.38 -6.69
C ARG A 18 13.47 19.73 -5.34
N PRO A 19 12.65 20.00 -4.31
CA PRO A 19 13.19 20.27 -2.97
C PRO A 19 13.96 19.05 -2.47
N ALA A 20 15.11 19.28 -1.84
CA ALA A 20 16.02 18.22 -1.37
C ALA A 20 15.35 17.19 -0.45
N ALA A 21 14.33 17.59 0.32
CA ALA A 21 13.55 16.69 1.18
C ALA A 21 12.76 15.65 0.37
N ALA A 22 12.17 16.01 -0.76
CA ALA A 22 11.46 15.07 -1.64
C ALA A 22 12.42 14.06 -2.26
N ALA A 23 13.62 14.49 -2.67
CA ALA A 23 14.65 13.60 -3.21
C ALA A 23 15.17 12.59 -2.17
N CYS A 24 15.27 12.98 -0.89
CA CYS A 24 15.67 12.06 0.20
C CYS A 24 14.59 11.00 0.48
N VAL A 25 13.31 11.37 0.48
CA VAL A 25 12.19 10.42 0.70
C VAL A 25 12.13 9.39 -0.42
N ASP A 26 12.22 9.83 -1.68
CA ASP A 26 12.22 8.95 -2.86
C ASP A 26 13.36 7.92 -2.83
N SER A 27 14.58 8.32 -2.41
CA SER A 27 15.71 7.41 -2.29
C SER A 27 15.52 6.36 -1.19
N THR A 28 14.87 6.73 -0.09
CA THR A 28 14.55 5.83 1.03
C THR A 28 13.51 4.79 0.61
N TYR A 29 12.39 5.21 0.00
CA TYR A 29 11.37 4.26 -0.45
C TYR A 29 11.88 3.34 -1.56
N ARG A 30 12.75 3.83 -2.45
CA ARG A 30 13.43 3.00 -3.45
C ARG A 30 14.26 1.91 -2.78
N ALA A 31 15.11 2.26 -1.83
CA ALA A 31 15.96 1.30 -1.13
C ALA A 31 15.15 0.24 -0.37
N LEU A 32 14.08 0.66 0.32
CA LEU A 32 13.18 -0.26 1.02
C LEU A 32 12.42 -1.19 0.05
N PHE A 33 11.97 -0.67 -1.08
CA PHE A 33 11.27 -1.48 -2.08
C PHE A 33 12.21 -2.49 -2.74
N ASP A 34 13.39 -2.05 -3.15
CA ASP A 34 14.37 -2.91 -3.83
C ASP A 34 14.92 -4.00 -2.88
N GLY A 35 15.08 -3.69 -1.58
CA GLY A 35 15.42 -4.65 -0.54
C GLY A 35 14.25 -5.53 -0.06
N GLY A 36 13.03 -5.18 -0.41
CA GLY A 36 11.81 -5.90 -0.02
C GLY A 36 11.63 -7.23 -0.75
N ARG A 37 10.98 -8.18 -0.10
CA ARG A 37 10.74 -9.54 -0.63
C ARG A 37 9.47 -9.57 -1.49
N PRO A 38 9.46 -10.28 -2.64
CA PRO A 38 8.22 -10.67 -3.30
C PRO A 38 7.34 -11.50 -2.36
N PHE A 39 6.02 -11.47 -2.56
CA PHE A 39 5.05 -12.18 -1.72
C PHE A 39 5.41 -13.66 -1.52
N ALA A 40 5.70 -14.39 -2.59
CA ALA A 40 6.04 -15.81 -2.51
C ALA A 40 7.30 -16.07 -1.66
N ALA A 41 8.33 -15.21 -1.77
CA ALA A 41 9.55 -15.31 -0.97
C ALA A 41 9.30 -14.98 0.52
N PHE A 42 8.43 -14.01 0.80
CA PHE A 42 8.02 -13.70 2.17
C PHE A 42 7.29 -14.89 2.81
N VAL A 43 6.29 -15.47 2.14
CA VAL A 43 5.54 -16.63 2.63
C VAL A 43 6.43 -17.86 2.80
N ALA A 44 7.34 -18.12 1.85
CA ALA A 44 8.28 -19.24 1.96
C ALA A 44 9.14 -19.18 3.24
N GLN A 45 9.49 -17.98 3.69
CA GLN A 45 10.31 -17.72 4.88
C GLN A 45 9.50 -17.52 6.17
N ALA A 46 8.16 -17.46 6.09
CA ALA A 46 7.30 -17.23 7.24
C ALA A 46 7.49 -18.34 8.29
N GLN A 47 7.69 -17.93 9.54
CA GLN A 47 7.84 -18.81 10.71
C GLN A 47 6.52 -18.98 11.47
N GLN A 48 5.61 -18.03 11.31
CA GLN A 48 4.31 -18.03 11.96
C GLN A 48 3.20 -17.98 10.91
N ARG A 49 2.08 -18.66 11.20
CA ARG A 49 0.85 -18.64 10.39
C ARG A 49 1.03 -18.98 8.91
N LYS A 50 2.12 -19.64 8.53
CA LYS A 50 2.47 -19.92 7.12
C LYS A 50 1.32 -20.59 6.37
N ALA A 51 0.70 -21.62 6.97
CA ALA A 51 -0.43 -22.32 6.35
C ALA A 51 -1.64 -21.40 6.09
N GLU A 52 -1.86 -20.38 6.94
CA GLU A 52 -2.92 -19.40 6.72
C GLU A 52 -2.57 -18.45 5.56
N TRP A 53 -1.32 -17.98 5.46
CA TRP A 53 -0.84 -17.19 4.32
C TRP A 53 -1.02 -17.93 2.99
N GLU A 54 -0.63 -19.21 2.95
CA GLU A 54 -0.74 -20.07 1.77
C GLU A 54 -2.21 -20.33 1.40
N ARG A 55 -3.04 -20.65 2.38
CA ARG A 55 -4.47 -20.91 2.19
C ARG A 55 -5.20 -19.67 1.64
N HIS A 56 -5.05 -18.51 2.29
CA HIS A 56 -5.73 -17.30 1.84
C HIS A 56 -5.28 -16.88 0.42
N ALA A 57 -4.02 -17.09 0.08
CA ALA A 57 -3.54 -16.84 -1.28
C ALA A 57 -4.14 -17.83 -2.30
N ALA A 58 -4.31 -19.10 -1.93
CA ALA A 58 -4.88 -20.11 -2.81
C ALA A 58 -6.39 -19.93 -3.00
N GLU A 59 -7.11 -19.51 -1.96
CA GLU A 59 -8.56 -19.27 -1.95
C GLU A 59 -8.97 -17.92 -2.55
N ALA A 60 -8.02 -17.00 -2.77
CA ALA A 60 -8.30 -15.66 -3.27
C ALA A 60 -8.96 -15.69 -4.66
N ALA A 61 -10.18 -15.20 -4.72
CA ALA A 61 -10.95 -15.06 -5.96
C ALA A 61 -11.57 -13.66 -6.03
N PHE A 62 -11.64 -13.09 -7.24
CA PHE A 62 -12.08 -11.71 -7.43
C PHE A 62 -13.10 -11.63 -8.55
N PRO A 63 -14.16 -10.80 -8.41
CA PRO A 63 -15.05 -10.49 -9.52
C PRO A 63 -14.29 -9.87 -10.69
N ASP A 64 -14.61 -10.25 -11.92
CA ASP A 64 -14.00 -9.71 -13.14
C ASP A 64 -14.05 -8.17 -13.19
N ALA A 65 -15.14 -7.59 -12.70
CA ALA A 65 -15.31 -6.14 -12.63
C ALA A 65 -14.26 -5.47 -11.73
N LEU A 66 -13.86 -6.08 -10.60
CA LEU A 66 -12.82 -5.56 -9.73
C LEU A 66 -11.45 -5.67 -10.41
N VAL A 67 -11.15 -6.80 -11.04
CA VAL A 67 -9.91 -6.98 -11.80
C VAL A 67 -9.81 -5.98 -12.93
N ALA A 68 -10.90 -5.73 -13.65
CA ALA A 68 -10.96 -4.74 -14.71
C ALA A 68 -10.72 -3.31 -14.19
N ARG A 69 -11.31 -2.94 -13.06
CA ARG A 69 -11.05 -1.65 -12.38
C ARG A 69 -9.58 -1.51 -12.00
N ALA A 70 -9.01 -2.55 -11.36
CA ALA A 70 -7.60 -2.54 -10.96
C ALA A 70 -6.69 -2.35 -12.19
N ARG A 71 -6.93 -3.09 -13.29
CA ARG A 71 -6.19 -2.91 -14.55
C ARG A 71 -6.35 -1.52 -15.15
N ALA A 72 -7.55 -0.94 -15.05
CA ALA A 72 -7.83 0.39 -15.57
C ALA A 72 -7.08 1.50 -14.82
N THR A 73 -6.54 1.25 -13.62
CA THR A 73 -5.72 2.24 -12.90
C THR A 73 -4.43 2.56 -13.65
N GLY A 74 -4.02 1.70 -14.56
CA GLY A 74 -2.75 1.82 -15.28
C GLY A 74 -1.57 1.54 -14.36
N GLY A 75 -0.38 1.92 -14.79
CA GLY A 75 0.85 1.74 -14.04
C GLY A 75 1.96 2.64 -14.60
N PRO A 76 3.18 2.43 -14.16
CA PRO A 76 3.61 1.43 -13.16
C PRO A 76 3.34 1.86 -11.72
N TRP A 77 2.78 0.94 -10.94
CA TRP A 77 2.58 1.11 -9.50
C TRP A 77 3.47 0.17 -8.70
N LYS A 78 3.90 0.63 -7.52
CA LYS A 78 4.65 -0.19 -6.58
C LYS A 78 3.93 -0.18 -5.23
N LEU A 79 3.59 -1.36 -4.72
CA LEU A 79 3.06 -1.52 -3.37
C LEU A 79 4.19 -1.95 -2.45
N LEU A 80 4.62 -1.04 -1.58
CA LEU A 80 5.55 -1.34 -0.51
C LEU A 80 4.76 -1.66 0.75
N VAL A 81 4.83 -2.91 1.19
CA VAL A 81 4.05 -3.44 2.30
C VAL A 81 4.93 -3.65 3.52
N VAL A 82 4.55 -3.06 4.64
CA VAL A 82 5.11 -3.41 5.95
C VAL A 82 4.23 -4.49 6.56
N ALA A 83 4.75 -5.70 6.76
CA ALA A 83 3.98 -6.81 7.31
C ALA A 83 4.80 -7.69 8.26
N VAL A 84 4.09 -8.41 9.14
CA VAL A 84 4.66 -9.41 10.05
C VAL A 84 3.90 -10.71 9.86
N ASP A 85 4.62 -11.82 9.74
CA ASP A 85 4.04 -13.14 9.45
C ASP A 85 3.07 -13.64 10.53
N GLY A 86 3.33 -13.31 11.80
CA GLY A 86 2.45 -13.62 12.93
C GLY A 86 1.26 -12.68 13.12
N CYS A 87 1.21 -11.55 12.38
CA CYS A 87 0.14 -10.57 12.53
C CYS A 87 -1.17 -11.06 11.89
N SER A 88 -2.25 -11.12 12.71
CA SER A 88 -3.57 -11.56 12.23
C SER A 88 -4.15 -10.64 11.14
N ASP A 89 -3.91 -9.34 11.20
CA ASP A 89 -4.40 -8.42 10.18
C ASP A 89 -3.60 -8.58 8.86
N SER A 90 -2.27 -8.77 8.96
CA SER A 90 -1.42 -9.02 7.78
C SER A 90 -1.83 -10.29 7.03
N VAL A 91 -2.02 -11.42 7.74
CA VAL A 91 -2.34 -12.71 7.12
C VAL A 91 -3.75 -12.75 6.52
N ASN A 92 -4.68 -11.96 7.04
CA ASN A 92 -6.06 -11.91 6.55
C ASN A 92 -6.30 -10.85 5.45
N THR A 93 -5.28 -10.10 5.05
CA THR A 93 -5.42 -9.01 4.08
C THR A 93 -4.42 -9.11 2.93
N ILE A 94 -3.13 -9.23 3.22
CA ILE A 94 -2.07 -9.12 2.21
C ILE A 94 -2.05 -10.27 1.19
N PRO A 95 -2.39 -11.53 1.51
CA PRO A 95 -2.50 -12.58 0.50
C PRO A 95 -3.48 -12.22 -0.63
N TYR A 96 -4.64 -11.65 -0.29
CA TYR A 96 -5.63 -11.23 -1.28
C TYR A 96 -5.12 -10.06 -2.14
N VAL A 97 -4.47 -9.07 -1.50
CA VAL A 97 -3.84 -7.96 -2.25
C VAL A 97 -2.79 -8.48 -3.22
N ALA A 98 -1.89 -9.37 -2.78
CA ALA A 98 -0.84 -9.93 -3.61
C ALA A 98 -1.43 -10.68 -4.81
N ARG A 99 -2.44 -11.54 -4.60
CA ARG A 99 -3.07 -12.32 -5.67
C ARG A 99 -3.85 -11.45 -6.67
N LEU A 100 -4.48 -10.36 -6.20
CA LEU A 100 -5.10 -9.41 -7.13
C LEU A 100 -4.02 -8.70 -7.97
N MET A 101 -2.95 -8.22 -7.34
CA MET A 101 -1.89 -7.47 -8.04
C MET A 101 -1.13 -8.32 -9.06
N GLU A 102 -1.03 -9.64 -8.88
CA GLU A 102 -0.49 -10.55 -9.89
C GLU A 102 -1.29 -10.54 -11.20
N GLN A 103 -2.57 -10.15 -11.15
CA GLN A 103 -3.44 -10.04 -12.32
C GLN A 103 -3.42 -8.64 -12.98
N VAL A 104 -2.70 -7.68 -12.39
CA VAL A 104 -2.65 -6.28 -12.85
C VAL A 104 -1.28 -5.97 -13.45
N PRO A 105 -1.16 -5.86 -14.78
CA PRO A 105 0.11 -5.53 -15.43
C PRO A 105 0.68 -4.20 -14.94
N GLY A 106 1.99 -4.16 -14.74
CA GLY A 106 2.68 -2.94 -14.32
C GLY A 106 2.61 -2.67 -12.81
N VAL A 107 2.05 -3.57 -12.01
CA VAL A 107 2.07 -3.48 -10.55
C VAL A 107 3.11 -4.44 -9.98
N ALA A 108 3.93 -3.94 -9.06
CA ALA A 108 4.89 -4.74 -8.31
C ALA A 108 4.64 -4.60 -6.81
N LEU A 109 4.67 -5.71 -6.07
CA LEU A 109 4.51 -5.73 -4.62
C LEU A 109 5.79 -6.24 -3.96
N ARG A 110 6.22 -5.56 -2.90
CA ARG A 110 7.35 -5.96 -2.05
C ARG A 110 6.95 -5.84 -0.59
N ILE A 111 7.43 -6.77 0.22
CA ILE A 111 7.16 -6.84 1.67
C ILE A 111 8.46 -6.66 2.44
N ILE A 112 8.41 -5.77 3.42
CA ILE A 112 9.46 -5.54 4.42
C ILE A 112 8.92 -5.83 5.81
N GLY A 113 9.80 -6.07 6.77
CA GLY A 113 9.44 -6.28 8.16
C GLY A 113 9.09 -4.98 8.91
N SER A 114 8.52 -5.11 10.10
CA SER A 114 8.14 -3.96 10.92
C SER A 114 9.34 -3.14 11.42
N ALA A 115 10.52 -3.74 11.53
CA ALA A 115 11.74 -3.03 11.92
C ALA A 115 12.18 -2.05 10.83
N GLU A 116 12.27 -2.52 9.58
CA GLU A 116 12.61 -1.71 8.42
C GLU A 116 11.53 -0.67 8.10
N GLY A 117 10.26 -1.06 8.26
CA GLY A 117 9.09 -0.23 7.97
C GLY A 117 8.65 0.69 9.11
N ARG A 118 9.41 0.80 10.21
CA ARG A 118 9.01 1.59 11.39
C ARG A 118 8.63 3.02 11.05
N ALA A 119 9.46 3.72 10.29
CA ALA A 119 9.20 5.10 9.89
C ALA A 119 7.91 5.24 9.06
N ILE A 120 7.60 4.25 8.21
CA ILE A 120 6.36 4.20 7.43
C ILE A 120 5.16 4.07 8.36
N MET A 121 5.18 3.13 9.30
CA MET A 121 4.07 2.93 10.25
C MET A 121 3.86 4.16 11.15
N GLU A 122 4.93 4.87 11.52
CA GLU A 122 4.84 6.10 12.31
C GLU A 122 4.28 7.29 11.52
N ALA A 123 4.56 7.36 10.22
CA ALA A 123 4.02 8.38 9.33
C ALA A 123 2.54 8.12 8.98
N HIS A 124 2.11 6.84 8.98
CA HIS A 124 0.76 6.39 8.60
C HIS A 124 0.11 5.65 9.76
N ARG A 125 -0.43 6.41 10.70
CA ARG A 125 -1.05 5.84 11.90
C ARG A 125 -2.51 5.46 11.66
N THR A 126 -2.97 4.47 12.42
CA THR A 126 -4.38 4.14 12.54
C THR A 126 -5.19 5.32 13.10
N PRO A 127 -6.53 5.35 12.97
CA PRO A 127 -7.36 6.41 13.54
C PRO A 127 -7.21 6.59 15.05
N ASP A 128 -6.79 5.54 15.77
CA ASP A 128 -6.48 5.58 17.20
C ASP A 128 -5.00 5.89 17.52
N GLY A 129 -4.24 6.35 16.51
CA GLY A 129 -2.89 6.91 16.68
C GLY A 129 -1.76 5.91 16.79
N ARG A 130 -1.97 4.62 16.48
CA ARG A 130 -0.93 3.57 16.53
C ARG A 130 -0.26 3.37 15.17
N GLY A 131 1.05 3.10 15.17
CA GLY A 131 1.70 2.43 14.04
C GLY A 131 1.23 0.96 13.98
N ALA A 132 0.86 0.45 12.81
CA ALA A 132 0.26 -0.87 12.66
C ALA A 132 0.76 -1.64 11.45
N THR A 133 0.62 -2.98 11.52
CA THR A 133 0.81 -3.88 10.39
C THR A 133 -0.50 -4.57 10.03
N PRO A 134 -0.75 -4.77 8.71
CA PRO A 134 0.05 -4.27 7.63
C PRO A 134 -0.12 -2.76 7.38
N THR A 135 0.90 -2.11 6.84
CA THR A 135 0.79 -0.80 6.20
C THR A 135 1.21 -0.95 4.74
N VAL A 136 0.39 -0.50 3.82
CA VAL A 136 0.64 -0.55 2.37
C VAL A 136 0.83 0.85 1.85
N LEU A 137 2.02 1.16 1.32
CA LEU A 137 2.25 2.38 0.55
C LEU A 137 2.03 2.12 -0.93
N LEU A 138 1.29 2.99 -1.58
CA LEU A 138 1.22 3.07 -3.03
C LEU A 138 2.24 4.09 -3.52
N LEU A 139 3.21 3.62 -4.30
CA LEU A 139 4.25 4.43 -4.90
C LEU A 139 4.10 4.41 -6.42
N ASP A 140 4.48 5.50 -7.07
CA ASP A 140 4.56 5.58 -8.53
C ASP A 140 5.89 5.03 -9.10
N ALA A 141 6.13 5.27 -10.39
CA ALA A 141 7.35 4.86 -11.08
C ALA A 141 8.62 5.40 -10.44
N ASP A 142 8.56 6.62 -9.93
CA ASP A 142 9.68 7.35 -9.33
C ASP A 142 9.79 7.16 -7.82
N TYR A 143 9.02 6.20 -7.26
CA TYR A 143 8.93 5.92 -5.82
C TYR A 143 8.33 7.06 -4.99
N VAL A 144 7.60 7.97 -5.63
CA VAL A 144 6.85 9.01 -4.93
C VAL A 144 5.58 8.40 -4.34
N GLU A 145 5.35 8.66 -3.07
CA GLU A 145 4.14 8.20 -2.38
C GLU A 145 2.88 8.85 -2.96
N ARG A 146 1.91 8.02 -3.28
CA ARG A 146 0.60 8.40 -3.80
C ARG A 146 -0.54 8.14 -2.83
N GLY A 147 -0.24 7.48 -1.72
CA GLY A 147 -1.14 7.25 -0.60
C GLY A 147 -0.83 5.97 0.14
N ALA A 148 -1.55 5.75 1.24
CA ALA A 148 -1.37 4.60 2.10
C ALA A 148 -2.71 3.95 2.47
N TRP A 149 -2.65 2.66 2.79
CA TRP A 149 -3.70 1.87 3.42
C TRP A 149 -3.14 1.21 4.68
N VAL A 150 -3.89 1.24 5.80
CA VAL A 150 -3.34 0.90 7.12
C VAL A 150 -4.21 -0.12 7.85
N GLU A 151 -3.57 -1.18 8.28
CA GLU A 151 -4.02 -2.21 9.21
C GLU A 151 -5.16 -3.09 8.69
N ARG A 152 -6.35 -2.54 8.47
CA ARG A 152 -7.55 -3.31 8.11
C ARG A 152 -8.57 -2.44 7.38
N PRO A 153 -9.58 -3.05 6.72
CA PRO A 153 -10.64 -2.30 6.07
C PRO A 153 -11.33 -1.33 7.01
N SER A 154 -11.71 -0.18 6.48
CA SER A 154 -12.28 0.94 7.25
C SER A 154 -13.55 0.56 8.00
N ALA A 155 -14.39 -0.32 7.44
CA ALA A 155 -15.60 -0.82 8.10
C ALA A 155 -15.26 -1.65 9.35
N LEU A 156 -14.30 -2.58 9.25
CA LEU A 156 -13.83 -3.37 10.39
C LEU A 156 -13.16 -2.50 11.44
N GLN A 157 -12.33 -1.55 10.99
CA GLN A 157 -11.66 -0.60 11.88
C GLN A 157 -12.66 0.24 12.69
N GLY A 158 -13.66 0.80 12.02
CA GLY A 158 -14.71 1.59 12.67
C GLY A 158 -15.51 0.76 13.67
N TRP A 159 -15.88 -0.46 13.29
CA TRP A 159 -16.59 -1.37 14.20
C TRP A 159 -15.76 -1.71 15.43
N LEU A 160 -14.50 -2.11 15.29
CA LEU A 160 -13.62 -2.42 16.42
C LEU A 160 -13.43 -1.24 17.36
N LEU A 161 -13.29 -0.03 16.82
CA LEU A 161 -13.19 1.18 17.63
C LEU A 161 -14.48 1.45 18.42
N SER A 162 -15.64 1.23 17.81
CA SER A 162 -16.94 1.42 18.48
C SER A 162 -17.22 0.41 19.59
N GLN A 163 -16.60 -0.77 19.52
CA GLN A 163 -16.78 -1.84 20.53
C GLN A 163 -15.74 -1.82 21.65
N ARG A 164 -14.74 -0.93 21.60
CA ARG A 164 -13.77 -0.79 22.70
C ARG A 164 -14.45 -0.38 23.99
N GLY A 165 -14.14 -1.13 25.07
CA GLY A 165 -14.76 -0.91 26.36
C GLY A 165 -16.20 -1.42 26.48
N VAL A 166 -16.79 -1.95 25.39
CA VAL A 166 -18.09 -2.63 25.39
C VAL A 166 -17.90 -4.14 25.46
N LEU A 167 -17.03 -4.68 24.60
CA LEU A 167 -16.69 -6.11 24.56
C LEU A 167 -15.32 -6.34 25.18
N GLY A 168 -15.14 -7.54 25.76
CA GLY A 168 -13.82 -7.97 26.23
C GLY A 168 -12.88 -8.29 25.05
N ASP A 169 -11.56 -8.22 25.30
CA ASP A 169 -10.54 -8.39 24.27
C ASP A 169 -10.63 -9.72 23.52
N ALA A 170 -10.94 -10.81 24.22
CA ALA A 170 -11.11 -12.13 23.61
C ALA A 170 -12.31 -12.18 22.65
N GLU A 171 -13.43 -11.56 23.01
CA GLU A 171 -14.60 -11.46 22.16
C GLU A 171 -14.35 -10.55 20.95
N LEU A 172 -13.72 -9.39 21.16
CA LEU A 172 -13.31 -8.50 20.09
C LEU A 172 -12.43 -9.23 19.08
N PHE A 173 -11.46 -10.00 19.55
CA PHE A 173 -10.59 -10.79 18.69
C PHE A 173 -11.37 -11.87 17.92
N ALA A 174 -12.24 -12.63 18.60
CA ALA A 174 -13.05 -13.65 17.95
C ALA A 174 -13.96 -13.06 16.85
N ARG A 175 -14.64 -11.94 17.14
CA ARG A 175 -15.49 -11.24 16.16
C ARG A 175 -14.70 -10.67 14.99
N LYS A 176 -13.50 -10.15 15.24
CA LYS A 176 -12.58 -9.71 14.19
C LYS A 176 -12.23 -10.87 13.26
N MET A 177 -11.88 -12.03 13.80
CA MET A 177 -11.54 -13.22 13.01
C MET A 177 -12.74 -13.76 12.23
N GLN A 178 -13.92 -13.74 12.82
CA GLN A 178 -15.16 -14.09 12.11
C GLN A 178 -15.40 -13.14 10.93
N TRP A 179 -15.24 -11.83 11.13
CA TRP A 179 -15.39 -10.82 10.08
C TRP A 179 -14.44 -11.11 8.90
N TYR A 180 -13.17 -11.41 9.17
CA TYR A 180 -12.22 -11.76 8.11
C TYR A 180 -12.61 -13.02 7.36
N ALA A 181 -13.10 -14.04 8.06
CA ALA A 181 -13.56 -15.28 7.45
C ALA A 181 -14.76 -15.07 6.52
N GLU A 182 -15.65 -14.13 6.85
CA GLU A 182 -16.82 -13.76 6.03
C GLU A 182 -16.45 -12.84 4.85
N ASP A 183 -15.54 -11.88 5.07
CA ASP A 183 -15.13 -10.90 4.03
C ASP A 183 -14.20 -11.50 2.98
N GLN A 184 -13.35 -12.44 3.35
CA GLN A 184 -12.38 -13.11 2.46
C GLN A 184 -11.52 -12.11 1.66
N GLY A 185 -11.10 -11.02 2.28
CA GLY A 185 -10.25 -9.99 1.70
C GLY A 185 -10.95 -9.02 0.75
N ARG A 186 -12.27 -9.18 0.51
CA ARG A 186 -13.04 -8.38 -0.46
C ARG A 186 -12.92 -6.88 -0.19
N GLN A 187 -13.18 -6.43 1.03
CA GLN A 187 -13.10 -4.99 1.34
C GLN A 187 -11.66 -4.46 1.29
N THR A 188 -10.68 -5.27 1.70
CA THR A 188 -9.27 -4.89 1.57
C THR A 188 -8.90 -4.57 0.13
N VAL A 189 -9.21 -5.50 -0.81
CA VAL A 189 -8.83 -5.30 -2.21
C VAL A 189 -9.64 -4.17 -2.88
N GLU A 190 -10.91 -3.97 -2.50
CA GLU A 190 -11.72 -2.83 -2.95
C GLU A 190 -11.08 -1.49 -2.51
N GLU A 191 -10.65 -1.37 -1.26
CA GLU A 191 -10.02 -0.16 -0.74
C GLU A 191 -8.65 0.10 -1.39
N ILE A 192 -7.85 -0.94 -1.67
CA ILE A 192 -6.58 -0.82 -2.39
C ILE A 192 -6.81 -0.37 -3.84
N VAL A 193 -7.79 -0.96 -4.55
CA VAL A 193 -8.13 -0.52 -5.90
C VAL A 193 -8.61 0.93 -5.91
N ALA A 194 -9.47 1.31 -4.98
CA ALA A 194 -9.92 2.70 -4.84
C ALA A 194 -8.77 3.67 -4.51
N LEU A 195 -7.75 3.23 -3.76
CA LEU A 195 -6.54 4.02 -3.53
C LEU A 195 -5.78 4.26 -4.86
N MET A 196 -5.61 3.22 -5.68
CA MET A 196 -4.95 3.32 -6.99
C MET A 196 -5.75 4.23 -7.96
N GLU A 197 -7.07 4.12 -7.98
CA GLU A 197 -7.96 4.98 -8.79
C GLU A 197 -7.76 6.46 -8.43
N ARG A 198 -7.82 6.80 -7.14
CA ARG A 198 -7.57 8.17 -6.66
C ARG A 198 -6.16 8.68 -6.97
N ALA A 199 -5.16 7.81 -6.89
CA ALA A 199 -3.78 8.18 -7.22
C ALA A 199 -3.64 8.52 -8.71
N ARG A 200 -4.26 7.73 -9.60
CA ARG A 200 -4.30 7.98 -11.03
C ARG A 200 -4.97 9.31 -11.37
N GLU A 201 -6.11 9.61 -10.73
CA GLU A 201 -6.82 10.88 -10.96
C GLU A 201 -5.96 12.09 -10.60
N ARG A 202 -5.27 12.05 -9.45
CA ARG A 202 -4.35 13.11 -9.02
C ARG A 202 -3.13 13.27 -9.93
N GLY A 203 -2.69 12.23 -10.60
CA GLY A 203 -1.55 12.28 -11.53
C GLY A 203 -1.89 12.84 -12.90
N ARG A 204 -3.20 13.07 -13.22
CA ARG A 204 -3.66 13.65 -14.49
C ARG A 204 -3.97 15.14 -14.41
N ASN A 205 -4.02 15.70 -13.22
CA ASN A 205 -4.20 17.13 -12.98
C ASN A 205 -2.85 17.80 -12.68
#